data_b3e924ca6a5a4141ed0d784b04092a41
#
_entry.id   b3e924ca6a5a4141ed0d784b04092a41
#
_cell.length_a   1.000
_cell.length_b   1.000
_cell.length_c   1.000
_cell.angle_alpha   90.00
_cell.angle_beta   90.00
_cell.angle_gamma   90.00
#
_symmetry.space_group_name_H-M   'P 1'
#
loop_
_entity.id
_entity.type
_entity.pdbx_description
1 polymer ?
#
loop_
_entity_poly.entity_id
_entity_poly.type
_entity_poly.pdbx_seq_one_letter_code
_entity_poly.pdbx_strand_id
1 'polypeptide(L)' 'MSKLPRGLSGRQVRRALERAGFRLRRQKGSHMVLRRDEPFAQVVVPAHPSIDTGTRAAILDAAGMDPEQFRELL' A
#
# COMPACT_ATOMS: atom_id res chain seq x y z
N MET A 1 15.21 15.31 -2.19
CA MET A 1 14.53 14.64 -3.28
C MET A 1 13.82 13.40 -2.80
N SER A 2 12.59 13.31 -3.16
CA SER A 2 11.72 12.26 -2.62
C SER A 2 11.61 11.11 -3.57
N LYS A 3 12.38 10.08 -3.34
CA LYS A 3 12.22 8.85 -4.11
C LYS A 3 11.84 7.73 -3.18
N LEU A 4 10.87 6.95 -3.61
CA LEU A 4 10.53 5.75 -2.87
C LEU A 4 11.57 4.68 -3.17
N PRO A 5 11.93 3.86 -2.17
CA PRO A 5 12.87 2.75 -2.40
C PRO A 5 12.31 1.80 -3.45
N ARG A 6 13.20 1.22 -4.24
CA ARG A 6 12.82 0.16 -5.16
C ARG A 6 12.67 -1.14 -4.38
N GLY A 7 11.85 -2.02 -4.92
CA GLY A 7 11.74 -3.35 -4.36
C GLY A 7 11.01 -3.42 -3.04
N LEU A 8 10.14 -2.45 -2.75
CA LEU A 8 9.30 -2.55 -1.57
C LEU A 8 8.44 -3.81 -1.66
N SER A 9 8.40 -4.57 -0.58
CA SER A 9 7.57 -5.76 -0.53
C SER A 9 6.12 -5.40 -0.24
N GLY A 10 5.21 -6.33 -0.56
CA GLY A 10 3.82 -6.16 -0.21
C GLY A 10 3.63 -5.96 1.28
N ARG A 11 4.43 -6.65 2.09
CA ARG A 11 4.38 -6.50 3.55
C ARG A 11 4.76 -5.09 3.99
N GLN A 12 5.78 -4.52 3.38
CA GLN A 12 6.19 -3.15 3.70
C GLN A 12 5.13 -2.14 3.29
N VAL A 13 4.52 -2.33 2.13
CA VAL A 13 3.44 -1.47 1.66
C VAL A 13 2.25 -1.59 2.61
N ARG A 14 1.89 -2.80 2.99
CA ARG A 14 0.80 -3.04 3.93
C ARG A 14 1.03 -2.33 5.26
N ARG A 15 2.24 -2.43 5.81
CA ARG A 15 2.55 -1.77 7.08
C ARG A 15 2.39 -0.26 7.01
N ALA A 16 2.86 0.33 5.92
CA ALA A 16 2.71 1.78 5.74
C ALA A 16 1.23 2.16 5.66
N LEU A 17 0.45 1.38 4.92
CA LEU A 17 -0.99 1.64 4.82
C LEU A 17 -1.71 1.45 6.15
N GLU A 18 -1.28 0.48 6.94
CA GLU A 18 -1.85 0.30 8.28
C GLU A 18 -1.62 1.52 9.16
N ARG A 19 -0.45 2.15 9.02
CA ARG A 19 -0.17 3.39 9.75
C ARG A 19 -1.05 4.54 9.29
N ALA A 20 -1.60 4.44 8.08
CA ALA A 20 -2.53 5.43 7.53
C ALA A 20 -3.99 5.08 7.83
N GLY A 21 -4.24 4.08 8.67
CA GLY A 21 -5.60 3.72 9.07
C GLY A 21 -6.22 2.58 8.29
N PHE A 22 -5.50 2.00 7.35
CA PHE A 22 -5.99 0.82 6.64
C PHE A 22 -5.82 -0.42 7.52
N ARG A 23 -6.65 -1.42 7.25
CA ARG A 23 -6.52 -2.70 7.93
C ARG A 23 -6.84 -3.82 6.95
N LEU A 24 -6.24 -4.96 7.19
CA LEU A 24 -6.46 -6.13 6.36
C LEU A 24 -7.89 -6.64 6.55
N ARG A 25 -8.63 -6.72 5.46
CA ARG A 25 -9.98 -7.28 5.47
C ARG A 25 -9.95 -8.77 5.20
N ARG A 26 -9.13 -9.16 4.22
CA ARG A 26 -8.99 -10.57 3.86
C ARG A 26 -7.78 -10.73 2.97
N GLN A 27 -7.31 -11.95 2.88
CA GLN A 27 -6.26 -12.32 1.96
C GLN A 27 -6.69 -13.56 1.20
N LYS A 28 -6.56 -13.51 -0.12
CA LYS A 28 -6.83 -14.65 -0.96
C LYS A 28 -5.59 -14.89 -1.80
N GLY A 29 -4.91 -16.01 -1.55
CA GLY A 29 -3.63 -16.28 -2.18
C GLY A 29 -2.66 -15.15 -1.87
N SER A 30 -2.10 -14.54 -2.89
CA SER A 30 -1.14 -13.46 -2.73
C SER A 30 -1.78 -12.07 -2.76
N HIS A 31 -3.12 -11.98 -2.74
CA HIS A 31 -3.81 -10.70 -2.77
C HIS A 31 -4.31 -10.33 -1.38
N MET A 32 -3.75 -9.26 -0.81
CA MET A 32 -4.19 -8.73 0.47
C MET A 32 -5.14 -7.57 0.22
N VAL A 33 -6.36 -7.66 0.73
CA VAL A 33 -7.35 -6.59 0.59
C VAL A 33 -7.34 -5.77 1.86
N LEU A 34 -6.99 -4.49 1.75
CA LEU A 34 -6.98 -3.56 2.86
C LEU A 34 -8.04 -2.50 2.67
N ARG A 35 -8.62 -2.08 3.77
CA ARG A 35 -9.68 -1.07 3.74
C ARG A 35 -9.50 -0.06 4.86
N ARG A 36 -9.81 1.19 4.54
CA ARG A 36 -9.97 2.26 5.53
C ARG A 36 -11.40 2.76 5.39
N ASP A 37 -12.09 2.97 6.51
CA ASP A 37 -13.49 3.34 6.46
C ASP A 37 -13.71 4.84 6.35
N GLU A 38 -12.82 5.65 6.91
CA GLU A 38 -13.02 7.10 6.97
C GLU A 38 -11.71 7.84 6.78
N PRO A 39 -11.49 8.47 5.64
CA PRO A 39 -12.33 8.40 4.43
C PRO A 39 -12.20 7.02 3.80
N PHE A 40 -13.27 6.60 3.14
CA PHE A 40 -13.32 5.26 2.58
C PHE A 40 -12.29 5.07 1.47
N ALA A 41 -11.54 3.98 1.54
CA ALA A 41 -10.67 3.54 0.47
C ALA A 41 -10.42 2.05 0.64
N GLN A 42 -10.31 1.35 -0.48
CA GLN A 42 -10.00 -0.08 -0.46
C GLN A 42 -8.96 -0.35 -1.53
N VAL A 43 -7.94 -1.10 -1.15
CA VAL A 43 -6.83 -1.39 -2.04
C VAL A 43 -6.50 -2.88 -1.99
N VAL A 44 -5.92 -3.38 -3.08
CA VAL A 44 -5.41 -4.75 -3.13
C VAL A 44 -3.89 -4.65 -3.25
N VAL A 45 -3.20 -5.26 -2.29
CA VAL A 45 -1.74 -5.25 -2.25
C VAL A 45 -1.24 -6.66 -2.48
N PRO A 46 -0.41 -6.89 -3.51
CA PRO A 46 0.16 -8.23 -3.73
C PRO A 46 1.15 -8.56 -2.62
N ALA A 47 1.07 -9.77 -2.09
CA ALA A 47 1.98 -10.22 -1.04
C ALA A 47 3.28 -10.75 -1.69
N HIS A 48 3.90 -9.93 -2.51
CA HIS A 48 5.11 -10.28 -3.24
C HIS A 48 6.34 -9.71 -2.55
N PRO A 49 7.50 -10.35 -2.71
CA PRO A 49 8.73 -9.82 -2.11
C PRO A 49 9.14 -8.46 -2.67
N SER A 50 8.72 -8.17 -3.91
CA SER A 50 9.03 -6.88 -4.53
C SER A 50 7.85 -6.47 -5.41
N ILE A 51 7.30 -5.30 -5.14
CA ILE A 51 6.19 -4.75 -5.92
C ILE A 51 6.78 -3.75 -6.91
N ASP A 52 6.41 -3.89 -8.19
CA ASP A 52 6.93 -2.98 -9.20
C ASP A 52 6.35 -1.57 -9.01
N THR A 53 7.01 -0.59 -9.63
CA THR A 53 6.65 0.81 -9.43
C THR A 53 5.26 1.15 -9.96
N GLY A 54 4.84 0.51 -11.06
CA GLY A 54 3.51 0.73 -11.63
C GLY A 54 2.41 0.24 -10.70
N THR A 55 2.57 -0.96 -10.18
CA THR A 55 1.62 -1.52 -9.22
C THR A 55 1.56 -0.67 -7.96
N ARG A 56 2.71 -0.23 -7.46
CA ARG A 56 2.77 0.62 -6.28
C ARG A 56 2.04 1.95 -6.53
N ALA A 57 2.25 2.55 -7.69
CA ALA A 57 1.59 3.80 -8.03
C ALA A 57 0.07 3.64 -8.04
N ALA A 58 -0.41 2.52 -8.59
CA ALA A 58 -1.85 2.24 -8.62
C ALA A 58 -2.40 2.04 -7.20
N ILE A 59 -1.65 1.39 -6.34
CA ILE A 59 -2.05 1.19 -4.94
C ILE A 59 -2.19 2.54 -4.24
N LEU A 60 -1.20 3.41 -4.40
CA LEU A 60 -1.22 4.72 -3.75
C LEU A 60 -2.38 5.57 -4.27
N ASP A 61 -2.64 5.50 -5.58
CA ASP A 61 -3.75 6.21 -6.17
C ASP A 61 -5.08 5.74 -5.57
N ALA A 62 -5.27 4.43 -5.49
CA ALA A 62 -6.47 3.86 -4.90
C ALA A 62 -6.62 4.19 -3.42
N ALA A 63 -5.50 4.35 -2.72
CA ALA A 63 -5.48 4.72 -1.31
C ALA A 63 -5.70 6.21 -1.09
N GLY A 64 -5.71 7.00 -2.15
CA GLY A 64 -5.82 8.46 -2.04
C GLY A 64 -4.60 9.09 -1.41
N MET A 65 -3.43 8.53 -1.66
CA MET A 65 -2.21 8.93 -0.99
C MET A 65 -1.14 9.29 -2.01
N ASP A 66 -0.45 10.41 -1.80
CA ASP A 66 0.67 10.75 -2.67
C ASP A 66 1.95 10.08 -2.18
N PRO A 67 2.99 10.01 -3.04
CA PRO A 67 4.23 9.32 -2.67
C PRO A 67 4.93 9.90 -1.46
N GLU A 68 4.82 11.20 -1.21
CA GLU A 68 5.43 11.82 -0.04
C GLU A 68 4.80 11.33 1.24
N GLN A 69 3.47 11.31 1.28
CA GLN A 69 2.74 10.81 2.44
C GLN A 69 3.12 9.36 2.73
N PHE A 70 3.18 8.55 1.68
CA PHE A 70 3.51 7.15 1.82
C PHE A 70 4.93 6.96 2.35
N ARG A 71 5.88 7.73 1.82
CA ARG A 71 7.27 7.64 2.24
C ARG A 71 7.43 7.90 3.74
N GLU A 72 6.67 8.84 4.26
CA GLU A 72 6.73 9.17 5.68
C GLU A 72 6.21 8.03 6.56
N LEU A 73 5.43 7.13 6.00
CA LEU A 73 4.87 6.01 6.76
C LEU A 73 5.73 4.74 6.69
N LEU A 74 6.76 4.75 5.87
CA LEU A 74 7.65 3.59 5.74
C LEU A 74 8.54 3.39 6.94
#